data_077bb0e24dd448d1d1532931400f5387
#
_entry.id   077bb0e24dd448d1d1532931400f5387
#
_cell.length_a   1.000
_cell.length_b   1.000
_cell.length_c   1.000
_cell.angle_alpha   90.00
_cell.angle_beta   90.00
_cell.angle_gamma   90.00
#
_symmetry.space_group_name_H-M   'P 1'
#
loop_
_entity.id
_entity.type
_entity.pdbx_description
1 polymer ?
#
loop_
_entity_poly.entity_id
_entity_poly.type
_entity_poly.pdbx_seq_one_letter_code
_entity_poly.pdbx_strand_id
1 'polypeptide(L)'
;MAAVPLTPAEIDQLEQQLPGWSLVDGKLHRALVFSDFNAAFGFMTRVALIAEAMGHHPEWRNVWNRVAIDLRTHDTGGLSNLDQQLAQRINALL
;
A
#
# COMPACT_ATOMS: atom_id res chain seq x y z
N MET A 1 -6.25 -14.44 2.55
CA MET A 1 -5.18 -15.07 1.75
C MET A 1 -3.97 -15.30 2.63
N ALA A 2 -3.19 -16.32 2.32
CA ALA A 2 -1.98 -16.60 3.07
C ALA A 2 -0.86 -15.63 2.64
N ALA A 3 -0.15 -15.09 3.62
CA ALA A 3 1.01 -14.25 3.38
C ALA A 3 2.24 -15.12 3.10
N VAL A 4 2.94 -14.81 2.00
CA VAL A 4 4.19 -15.46 1.63
C VAL A 4 5.27 -14.36 1.63
N PRO A 5 6.32 -14.51 2.44
CA PRO A 5 7.38 -13.50 2.47
C PRO A 5 8.01 -13.32 1.09
N LEU A 6 8.29 -12.07 0.73
CA LEU A 6 9.07 -11.80 -0.48
C LEU A 6 10.54 -12.11 -0.23
N THR A 7 11.21 -12.64 -1.25
CA THR A 7 12.65 -12.85 -1.21
C THR A 7 13.38 -11.50 -1.33
N PRO A 8 14.67 -11.41 -0.92
CA PRO A 8 15.45 -10.19 -1.14
C PRO A 8 15.48 -9.76 -2.61
N ALA A 9 15.55 -10.70 -3.54
CA ALA A 9 15.55 -10.39 -4.98
C ALA A 9 14.22 -9.78 -5.41
N GLU A 10 13.09 -10.29 -4.89
CA GLU A 10 11.77 -9.75 -5.17
C GLU A 10 11.59 -8.33 -4.59
N ILE A 11 12.10 -8.11 -3.39
CA ILE A 11 12.07 -6.78 -2.75
C ILE A 11 12.87 -5.77 -3.58
N ASP A 12 14.02 -6.15 -4.11
CA ASP A 12 14.86 -5.27 -4.94
C ASP A 12 14.15 -4.82 -6.22
N GLN A 13 13.15 -5.55 -6.69
CA GLN A 13 12.39 -5.23 -7.90
C GLN A 13 11.15 -4.38 -7.64
N LEU A 14 10.73 -4.22 -6.40
CA LEU A 14 9.42 -3.62 -6.08
C LEU A 14 9.28 -2.19 -6.58
N GLU A 15 10.29 -1.35 -6.39
CA GLU A 15 10.20 0.06 -6.80
C GLU A 15 10.08 0.22 -8.31
N GLN A 16 10.66 -0.68 -9.09
CA GLN A 16 10.50 -0.70 -10.55
C GLN A 16 9.11 -1.19 -10.96
N GLN A 17 8.56 -2.16 -10.24
CA GLN A 17 7.28 -2.79 -10.57
C GLN A 17 6.08 -1.98 -10.09
N LEU A 18 6.28 -1.13 -9.08
CA LEU A 18 5.21 -0.40 -8.40
C LEU A 18 5.47 1.11 -8.51
N PRO A 19 5.08 1.74 -9.63
CA PRO A 19 5.28 3.19 -9.79
C PRO A 19 4.68 3.98 -8.63
N GLY A 20 5.43 4.96 -8.12
CA GLY A 20 5.01 5.82 -7.02
C GLY A 20 5.26 5.26 -5.63
N TRP A 21 5.62 4.00 -5.51
CA TRP A 21 5.95 3.37 -4.22
C TRP A 21 7.46 3.39 -3.97
N SER A 22 7.84 3.58 -2.71
CA SER A 22 9.24 3.58 -2.25
C SER A 22 9.39 2.62 -1.09
N LEU A 23 10.59 2.06 -0.93
CA LEU A 23 10.94 1.28 0.26
C LEU A 23 11.47 2.23 1.33
N VAL A 24 10.78 2.32 2.45
CA VAL A 24 11.14 3.18 3.57
C VAL A 24 11.02 2.37 4.86
N ASP A 25 12.13 2.21 5.56
CA ASP A 25 12.18 1.48 6.84
C ASP A 25 11.56 0.08 6.75
N GLY A 26 11.81 -0.63 5.65
CA GLY A 26 11.30 -1.98 5.45
C GLY A 26 9.83 -2.07 5.06
N LYS A 27 9.19 -0.94 4.76
CA LYS A 27 7.80 -0.86 4.33
C LYS A 27 7.71 -0.32 2.91
N LEU A 28 6.62 -0.66 2.21
CA LEU A 28 6.24 0.04 1.00
C LEU A 28 5.51 1.32 1.39
N HIS A 29 6.01 2.45 0.93
CA HIS A 29 5.48 3.77 1.26
C HIS A 29 5.01 4.52 0.02
N ARG A 30 3.85 5.18 0.12
CA ARG A 30 3.36 6.10 -0.90
C ARG A 30 2.67 7.28 -0.26
N ALA A 31 3.01 8.50 -0.73
CA ALA A 31 2.34 9.73 -0.33
C ALA A 31 1.56 10.29 -1.52
N LEU A 32 0.30 10.65 -1.31
CA LEU A 32 -0.61 11.13 -2.34
C LEU A 32 -1.21 12.47 -1.92
N VAL A 33 -1.43 13.33 -2.93
CA VAL A 33 -2.12 14.62 -2.75
C VAL A 33 -3.28 14.65 -3.73
N PHE A 34 -4.48 14.90 -3.21
CA PHE A 34 -5.70 14.97 -4.00
C PHE A 34 -6.15 16.43 -4.13
N SER A 35 -7.22 16.67 -4.89
CA SER A 35 -7.76 18.02 -5.08
C SER A 35 -8.38 18.59 -3.81
N ASP A 36 -8.99 17.73 -2.98
CA ASP A 36 -9.66 18.11 -1.74
C ASP A 36 -9.82 16.90 -0.81
N PHE A 37 -10.44 17.13 0.34
CA PHE A 37 -10.70 16.06 1.31
C PHE A 37 -11.68 15.02 0.78
N ASN A 38 -12.70 15.44 0.04
CA ASN A 38 -13.68 14.52 -0.53
C ASN A 38 -12.99 13.51 -1.46
N ALA A 39 -12.13 13.98 -2.36
CA ALA A 39 -11.38 13.11 -3.25
C ALA A 39 -10.43 12.18 -2.48
N ALA A 40 -9.74 12.69 -1.47
CA ALA A 40 -8.86 11.89 -0.61
C ALA A 40 -9.64 10.81 0.12
N PHE A 41 -10.73 11.17 0.76
CA PHE A 41 -11.52 10.22 1.56
C PHE A 41 -12.25 9.20 0.68
N GLY A 42 -12.72 9.61 -0.49
CA GLY A 42 -13.29 8.68 -1.47
C GLY A 42 -12.29 7.64 -1.94
N PHE A 43 -11.05 8.05 -2.19
CA PHE A 43 -9.95 7.14 -2.48
C PHE A 43 -9.70 6.18 -1.31
N MET A 44 -9.61 6.70 -0.10
CA MET A 44 -9.40 5.87 1.09
C MET A 44 -10.52 4.85 1.28
N THR A 45 -11.75 5.23 1.03
CA THR A 45 -12.90 4.32 1.11
C THR A 45 -12.75 3.16 0.13
N ARG A 46 -12.35 3.43 -1.11
CA ARG A 46 -12.12 2.39 -2.11
C ARG A 46 -10.97 1.46 -1.70
N VAL A 47 -9.89 2.02 -1.19
CA VAL A 47 -8.77 1.21 -0.67
C VAL A 47 -9.22 0.36 0.51
N ALA A 48 -10.01 0.92 1.41
CA ALA A 48 -10.50 0.20 2.59
C ALA A 48 -11.31 -1.03 2.20
N LEU A 49 -12.18 -0.92 1.19
CA LEU A 49 -12.97 -2.04 0.71
C LEU A 49 -12.09 -3.16 0.13
N ILE A 50 -11.06 -2.79 -0.63
CA ILE A 50 -10.11 -3.74 -1.19
C ILE A 50 -9.31 -4.42 -0.06
N ALA A 51 -8.80 -3.63 0.88
CA ALA A 51 -8.01 -4.13 2.00
C ALA A 51 -8.81 -5.12 2.85
N GLU A 52 -10.06 -4.81 3.12
CA GLU A 52 -10.93 -5.69 3.89
C GLU A 52 -11.20 -7.00 3.15
N ALA A 53 -11.46 -6.94 1.86
CA ALA A 53 -11.67 -8.14 1.05
C ALA A 53 -10.42 -9.02 0.99
N MET A 54 -9.23 -8.43 1.01
CA MET A 54 -7.97 -9.17 1.04
C MET A 54 -7.60 -9.68 2.42
N GLY A 55 -8.21 -9.15 3.48
CA GLY A 55 -7.78 -9.42 4.84
C GLY A 55 -6.39 -8.84 5.14
N HIS A 56 -5.99 -7.77 4.46
CA HIS A 56 -4.68 -7.14 4.62
C HIS A 56 -4.86 -5.62 4.62
N HIS A 57 -4.50 -4.97 5.74
CA HIS A 57 -4.86 -3.58 5.99
C HIS A 57 -3.63 -2.68 5.95
N PRO A 58 -3.76 -1.47 5.36
CA PRO A 58 -2.66 -0.51 5.32
C PRO A 58 -2.48 0.16 6.69
N GLU A 59 -1.26 0.62 6.95
CA GLU A 59 -0.98 1.64 7.96
C GLU A 59 -1.02 2.97 7.24
N TRP A 60 -1.95 3.85 7.59
CA TRP A 60 -2.10 5.09 6.83
C TRP A 60 -2.59 6.23 7.69
N ARG A 61 -2.44 7.43 7.14
CA ARG A 61 -2.95 8.65 7.77
C ARG A 61 -3.44 9.61 6.69
N ASN A 62 -4.38 10.45 7.09
CA ASN A 62 -4.95 11.46 6.22
C ASN A 62 -4.99 12.80 6.95
N VAL A 63 -4.54 13.85 6.26
CA VAL A 63 -4.72 15.23 6.67
C VAL A 63 -5.23 15.97 5.44
N TRP A 64 -6.48 16.42 5.49
CA TRP A 64 -7.17 17.11 4.41
C TRP A 64 -7.05 16.37 3.07
N ASN A 65 -6.30 16.88 2.12
CA ASN A 65 -6.15 16.30 0.78
C ASN A 65 -4.94 15.36 0.67
N ARG A 66 -4.26 15.05 1.76
CA ARG A 66 -3.04 14.25 1.77
C ARG A 66 -3.30 12.91 2.41
N VAL A 67 -2.80 11.86 1.76
CA VAL A 67 -2.87 10.48 2.27
C VAL A 67 -1.48 9.88 2.21
N ALA A 68 -0.99 9.40 3.34
CA ALA A 68 0.28 8.65 3.40
C ALA A 68 -0.02 7.21 3.76
N ILE A 69 0.53 6.28 2.97
CA ILE A 69 0.25 4.84 3.11
C ILE A 69 1.55 4.10 3.31
N ASP A 70 1.58 3.23 4.31
CA ASP A 70 2.65 2.27 4.53
C ASP A 70 2.08 0.86 4.53
N LEU A 71 2.74 -0.05 3.82
CA LEU A 71 2.34 -1.45 3.75
C LEU A 71 3.44 -2.33 4.31
N ARG A 72 3.05 -3.24 5.19
CA ARG A 72 3.90 -4.31 5.71
C ARG A 72 3.04 -5.47 6.18
N THR A 73 3.64 -6.61 6.38
CA THR A 73 2.95 -7.80 6.87
C THR A 73 3.52 -8.20 8.22
N HIS A 74 2.73 -8.05 9.29
CA HIS A 74 3.18 -8.36 10.65
C HIS A 74 3.57 -9.82 10.81
N ASP A 75 2.78 -10.73 10.26
CA ASP A 75 2.97 -12.18 10.43
C ASP A 75 4.30 -12.66 9.85
N THR A 76 4.82 -12.00 8.82
CA THR A 76 6.10 -12.36 8.18
C THR A 76 7.26 -11.49 8.67
N GLY A 77 6.98 -10.47 9.47
CA GLY A 77 7.98 -9.53 9.95
C GLY A 77 8.55 -8.61 8.88
N GLY A 78 7.92 -8.53 7.71
CA GLY A 78 8.40 -7.72 6.60
C GLY A 78 7.42 -7.72 5.44
N LEU A 79 7.93 -7.54 4.23
CA LEU A 79 7.09 -7.48 3.04
C LEU A 79 6.69 -8.87 2.56
N SER A 80 5.46 -9.00 2.11
CA SER A 80 4.90 -10.22 1.56
C SER A 80 4.20 -9.97 0.24
N ASN A 81 3.73 -11.05 -0.39
CA ASN A 81 2.90 -10.99 -1.58
C ASN A 81 1.66 -10.11 -1.40
N LEU A 82 1.11 -10.03 -0.17
CA LEU A 82 -0.09 -9.23 0.09
C LEU A 82 0.19 -7.75 -0.02
N ASP A 83 1.37 -7.29 0.42
CA ASP A 83 1.78 -5.89 0.28
C ASP A 83 1.91 -5.52 -1.20
N GLN A 84 2.54 -6.38 -1.99
CA GLN A 84 2.70 -6.17 -3.41
C GLN A 84 1.35 -6.11 -4.14
N GLN A 85 0.46 -7.05 -3.83
CA GLN A 85 -0.88 -7.08 -4.42
C GLN A 85 -1.72 -5.86 -4.05
N LEU A 86 -1.69 -5.46 -2.79
CA LEU A 86 -2.44 -4.28 -2.35
C LEU A 86 -1.90 -3.01 -3.01
N ALA A 87 -0.58 -2.86 -3.10
CA ALA A 87 0.03 -1.72 -3.78
C ALA A 87 -0.38 -1.66 -5.25
N GLN A 88 -0.41 -2.79 -5.95
CA GLN A 88 -0.87 -2.87 -7.34
C GLN A 88 -2.33 -2.43 -7.48
N ARG A 89 -3.19 -2.88 -6.56
CA ARG A 89 -4.61 -2.55 -6.58
C ARG A 89 -4.86 -1.09 -6.24
N ILE A 90 -4.06 -0.52 -5.34
CA ILE A 90 -4.11 0.92 -5.05
C ILE A 90 -3.73 1.72 -6.28
N ASN A 91 -2.64 1.33 -6.98
CA ASN A 91 -2.24 2.01 -8.21
C ASN A 91 -3.32 1.98 -9.28
N ALA A 92 -4.09 0.90 -9.37
CA ALA A 92 -5.16 0.77 -10.34
C ALA A 92 -6.33 1.73 -10.08
N LEU A 93 -6.44 2.30 -8.88
CA LEU A 93 -7.45 3.31 -8.54
C LEU A 93 -7.03 4.73 -8.93
N LEU A 94 -5.76 4.93 -9.26
CA LEU A 94 -5.18 6.25 -9.58
C LEU A 94 -5.04 6.48 -11.11
#